data_72698802a45632348edf3e5fce2f3cad
#
_entry.id   72698802a45632348edf3e5fce2f3cad
#
_cell.length_a   1.000
_cell.length_b   1.000
_cell.length_c   1.000
_cell.angle_alpha   90.00
_cell.angle_beta   90.00
_cell.angle_gamma   90.00
#
_symmetry.space_group_name_H-M   'P 1'
#
loop_
_entity.id
_entity.type
_entity.pdbx_description
1 polymer ?
#
loop_
_entity_poly.entity_id
_entity_poly.type
_entity_poly.pdbx_seq_one_letter_code
_entity_poly.pdbx_strand_id
1 'polypeptide(L)'
;MSTYARPLHLTTAVVATAARAESVKWVKGLGAHHVIDHSLPLLPQLQALGIKDVELIASLTHTDQHYPPYGDCIAPQGRLGVIDDFGPLDMSVLKRKCASFHWEFMFTRSMFETADMAEQGKLLQRVAELVDAGTLRSTLGEHYGAINAANLKRAHALLESGKARGKL
;
A
#
# COMPACT_ATOMS: atom_id res chain seq x y z
N MET A 1 -29.12 -4.20 1.08
CA MET A 1 -27.80 -4.82 1.23
C MET A 1 -26.99 -3.95 2.16
N SER A 2 -26.70 -4.42 3.35
CA SER A 2 -26.10 -3.63 4.43
C SER A 2 -24.60 -3.54 4.23
N THR A 3 -24.10 -2.36 3.91
CA THR A 3 -22.67 -2.04 3.94
C THR A 3 -22.26 -1.91 5.41
N TYR A 4 -21.62 -2.93 5.94
CA TYR A 4 -20.97 -2.82 7.24
C TYR A 4 -19.72 -1.91 7.09
N ALA A 5 -19.92 -0.63 7.24
CA ALA A 5 -18.84 0.27 7.62
C ALA A 5 -18.51 -0.02 9.10
N ARG A 6 -17.47 -0.79 9.39
CA ARG A 6 -16.91 -0.85 10.74
C ARG A 6 -16.37 0.53 11.11
N PRO A 7 -16.69 1.06 12.30
CA PRO A 7 -16.12 2.33 12.72
C PRO A 7 -14.59 2.22 12.85
N LEU A 8 -13.90 3.21 12.34
CA LEU A 8 -12.44 3.39 12.35
C LEU A 8 -11.85 3.66 13.76
N HIS A 9 -12.30 2.93 14.78
CA HIS A 9 -11.86 3.14 16.17
C HIS A 9 -11.05 1.98 16.75
N LEU A 10 -10.53 1.11 15.90
CA LEU A 10 -9.53 0.15 16.36
C LEU A 10 -8.16 0.71 16.01
N THR A 11 -7.29 0.79 17.01
CA THR A 11 -5.85 1.01 16.84
C THR A 11 -5.30 -0.13 15.99
N THR A 12 -5.45 0.02 14.67
CA THR A 12 -4.96 -0.98 13.73
C THR A 12 -3.45 -0.86 13.69
N ALA A 13 -2.75 -1.88 14.15
CA ALA A 13 -1.30 -1.92 14.00
C ALA A 13 -0.95 -1.95 12.51
N VAL A 14 -0.12 -1.03 12.07
CA VAL A 14 0.37 -0.95 10.69
C VAL A 14 1.73 -1.63 10.64
N VAL A 15 1.83 -2.72 9.89
CA VAL A 15 3.08 -3.38 9.53
C VAL A 15 3.45 -2.95 8.12
N ALA A 16 4.57 -2.26 7.97
CA ALA A 16 5.12 -1.92 6.66
C ALA A 16 6.23 -2.90 6.27
N THR A 17 6.49 -3.05 4.97
CA THR A 17 7.59 -3.86 4.47
C THR A 17 8.70 -2.96 3.92
N ALA A 18 9.95 -3.18 4.33
CA ALA A 18 11.10 -2.46 3.83
C ALA A 18 12.39 -3.23 4.11
N ALA A 19 13.24 -3.42 3.10
CA ALA A 19 14.49 -4.18 3.25
C ALA A 19 15.72 -3.30 3.54
N ARG A 20 15.69 -2.01 3.16
CA ARG A 20 16.85 -1.10 3.35
C ARG A 20 16.69 -0.26 4.62
N ALA A 21 17.77 -0.05 5.38
CA ALA A 21 17.76 0.70 6.63
C ALA A 21 17.11 2.10 6.50
N GLU A 22 17.39 2.80 5.41
CA GLU A 22 16.83 4.12 5.14
C GLU A 22 15.32 4.07 4.85
N SER A 23 14.85 3.03 4.14
CA SER A 23 13.42 2.80 3.90
C SER A 23 12.71 2.44 5.20
N VAL A 24 13.33 1.63 6.06
CA VAL A 24 12.83 1.32 7.41
C VAL A 24 12.65 2.59 8.24
N LYS A 25 13.65 3.46 8.26
CA LYS A 25 13.57 4.76 8.95
C LYS A 25 12.45 5.63 8.39
N TRP A 26 12.32 5.66 7.05
CA TRP A 26 11.30 6.43 6.35
C TRP A 26 9.88 5.98 6.73
N VAL A 27 9.55 4.70 6.58
CA VAL A 27 8.19 4.20 6.87
C VAL A 27 7.84 4.30 8.36
N LYS A 28 8.81 4.12 9.26
CA LYS A 28 8.61 4.40 10.71
C LYS A 28 8.30 5.88 10.96
N GLY A 29 9.00 6.77 10.30
CA GLY A 29 8.75 8.21 10.38
C GLY A 29 7.36 8.62 9.84
N LEU A 30 6.77 7.82 8.96
CA LEU A 30 5.42 8.01 8.43
C LEU A 30 4.33 7.34 9.27
N GLY A 31 4.68 6.64 10.36
CA GLY A 31 3.71 6.09 11.31
C GLY A 31 3.56 4.57 11.27
N ALA A 32 4.43 3.83 10.58
CA ALA A 32 4.42 2.38 10.68
C ALA A 32 4.79 1.94 12.11
N HIS A 33 3.95 1.11 12.72
CA HIS A 33 4.16 0.57 14.06
C HIS A 33 5.27 -0.48 14.04
N HIS A 34 5.25 -1.35 13.04
CA HIS A 34 6.24 -2.38 12.81
C HIS A 34 6.76 -2.32 11.38
N VAL A 35 7.98 -2.80 11.17
CA VAL A 35 8.57 -2.95 9.83
C VAL A 35 9.20 -4.33 9.74
N ILE A 36 8.87 -5.04 8.66
CA ILE A 36 9.43 -6.34 8.34
C ILE A 36 10.15 -6.28 6.99
N ASP A 37 11.07 -7.18 6.75
CA ASP A 37 11.86 -7.25 5.51
C ASP A 37 11.12 -8.11 4.48
N HIS A 38 10.73 -7.53 3.36
CA HIS A 38 10.04 -8.22 2.27
C HIS A 38 10.96 -9.18 1.49
N SER A 39 12.28 -9.10 1.65
CA SER A 39 13.22 -10.05 1.05
C SER A 39 13.34 -11.37 1.83
N LEU A 40 12.74 -11.43 3.01
CA LEU A 40 12.70 -12.59 3.88
C LEU A 40 11.28 -13.12 4.05
N PRO A 41 11.08 -14.39 4.48
CA PRO A 41 9.75 -14.92 4.75
C PRO A 41 8.94 -14.02 5.69
N LEU A 42 7.73 -13.63 5.27
CA LEU A 42 6.92 -12.64 5.98
C LEU A 42 6.30 -13.21 7.28
N LEU A 43 5.72 -14.41 7.21
CA LEU A 43 4.98 -15.00 8.34
C LEU A 43 5.84 -15.17 9.60
N PRO A 44 7.08 -15.72 9.53
CA PRO A 44 7.93 -15.81 10.72
C PRO A 44 8.23 -14.46 11.37
N GLN A 45 8.38 -13.40 10.57
CA GLN A 45 8.61 -12.06 11.07
C GLN A 45 7.36 -11.47 11.77
N LEU A 46 6.18 -11.70 11.23
CA LEU A 46 4.91 -11.35 11.88
C LEU A 46 4.77 -12.08 13.23
N GLN A 47 5.05 -13.38 13.24
CA GLN A 47 4.98 -14.20 14.45
C GLN A 47 5.97 -13.73 15.54
N ALA A 48 7.19 -13.32 15.15
CA ALA A 48 8.17 -12.75 16.07
C ALA A 48 7.69 -11.43 16.70
N LEU A 49 6.77 -10.71 16.04
CA LEU A 49 6.10 -9.52 16.58
C LEU A 49 4.84 -9.84 17.39
N GLY A 50 4.50 -11.12 17.59
CA GLY A 50 3.27 -11.55 18.23
C GLY A 50 2.02 -11.41 17.33
N ILE A 51 2.20 -11.16 16.05
CA ILE A 51 1.11 -11.01 15.06
C ILE A 51 0.91 -12.36 14.37
N LYS A 52 -0.23 -12.99 14.62
CA LYS A 52 -0.57 -14.30 14.05
C LYS A 52 -0.88 -14.22 12.56
N ASP A 53 -1.67 -13.23 12.18
CA ASP A 53 -2.14 -12.97 10.84
C ASP A 53 -2.59 -11.50 10.70
N VAL A 54 -2.87 -11.05 9.48
CA VAL A 54 -3.27 -9.67 9.19
C VAL A 54 -4.62 -9.64 8.48
N GLU A 55 -5.52 -8.76 8.91
CA GLU A 55 -6.86 -8.63 8.32
C GLU A 55 -6.85 -7.97 6.93
N LEU A 56 -5.92 -7.05 6.72
CA LEU A 56 -5.82 -6.27 5.50
C LEU A 56 -4.40 -6.31 4.94
N ILE A 57 -4.27 -6.62 3.67
CA ILE A 57 -3.01 -6.52 2.92
C ILE A 57 -3.22 -5.50 1.81
N ALA A 58 -2.35 -4.49 1.73
CA ALA A 58 -2.27 -3.58 0.58
C ALA A 58 -0.99 -3.92 -0.20
N SER A 59 -1.16 -4.48 -1.40
CA SER A 59 -0.07 -4.77 -2.32
C SER A 59 0.00 -3.65 -3.36
N LEU A 60 1.08 -2.87 -3.30
CA LEU A 60 1.19 -1.62 -4.04
C LEU A 60 2.19 -1.69 -5.21
N THR A 61 2.98 -2.77 -5.26
CA THR A 61 3.97 -2.98 -6.32
C THR A 61 4.52 -4.42 -6.24
N HIS A 62 4.94 -4.98 -7.39
CA HIS A 62 5.52 -6.31 -7.50
C HIS A 62 4.66 -7.40 -6.85
N THR A 63 3.34 -7.31 -7.04
CA THR A 63 2.38 -8.25 -6.44
C THR A 63 2.68 -9.68 -6.83
N ASP A 64 3.07 -9.95 -8.07
CA ASP A 64 3.45 -11.27 -8.56
C ASP A 64 4.57 -11.93 -7.74
N GLN A 65 5.54 -11.14 -7.29
CA GLN A 65 6.68 -11.61 -6.50
C GLN A 65 6.33 -11.84 -5.03
N HIS A 66 5.39 -11.07 -4.50
CA HIS A 66 5.04 -11.07 -3.08
C HIS A 66 3.77 -11.85 -2.75
N TYR A 67 3.00 -12.23 -3.77
CA TYR A 67 1.68 -12.85 -3.58
C TYR A 67 1.70 -14.23 -2.92
N PRO A 68 2.62 -15.18 -3.26
CA PRO A 68 2.56 -16.52 -2.70
C PRO A 68 2.48 -16.58 -1.17
N PRO A 69 3.27 -15.81 -0.40
CA PRO A 69 3.19 -15.82 1.06
C PRO A 69 1.96 -15.12 1.65
N TYR A 70 1.19 -14.35 0.86
CA TYR A 70 0.01 -13.65 1.38
C TYR A 70 -1.06 -14.62 1.89
N GLY A 71 -1.21 -15.79 1.26
CA GLY A 71 -2.14 -16.84 1.71
C GLY A 71 -1.86 -17.30 3.15
N ASP A 72 -0.60 -17.32 3.57
CA ASP A 72 -0.22 -17.69 4.93
C ASP A 72 -0.39 -16.52 5.92
N CYS A 73 -0.11 -15.31 5.47
CA CYS A 73 -0.14 -14.11 6.32
C CYS A 73 -1.54 -13.54 6.54
N ILE A 74 -2.45 -13.67 5.57
CA ILE A 74 -3.79 -13.09 5.66
C ILE A 74 -4.66 -13.84 6.67
N ALA A 75 -5.47 -13.11 7.44
CA ALA A 75 -6.44 -13.68 8.35
C ALA A 75 -7.59 -14.40 7.61
N PRO A 76 -8.29 -15.35 8.23
CA PRO A 76 -9.55 -15.83 7.70
C PRO A 76 -10.53 -14.66 7.45
N GLN A 77 -11.17 -14.64 6.26
CA GLN A 77 -12.03 -13.55 5.78
C GLN A 77 -11.31 -12.19 5.61
N GLY A 78 -9.98 -12.20 5.59
CA GLY A 78 -9.18 -11.02 5.33
C GLY A 78 -9.34 -10.48 3.91
N ARG A 79 -8.76 -9.30 3.65
CA ARG A 79 -8.90 -8.60 2.37
C ARG A 79 -7.52 -8.25 1.81
N LEU A 80 -7.33 -8.54 0.54
CA LEU A 80 -6.14 -8.16 -0.23
C LEU A 80 -6.55 -7.09 -1.26
N GLY A 81 -6.08 -5.87 -1.10
CA GLY A 81 -6.22 -4.79 -2.08
C GLY A 81 -4.96 -4.68 -2.93
N VAL A 82 -5.11 -4.53 -4.24
CA VAL A 82 -4.01 -4.53 -5.20
C VAL A 82 -4.21 -3.42 -6.23
N ILE A 83 -3.12 -2.71 -6.56
CA ILE A 83 -3.14 -1.56 -7.47
C ILE A 83 -2.26 -1.73 -8.72
N ASP A 84 -1.31 -2.67 -8.72
CA ASP A 84 -0.37 -2.88 -9.83
C ASP A 84 -0.85 -3.96 -10.81
N ASP A 85 -0.32 -3.89 -12.02
CA ASP A 85 -0.57 -4.87 -13.06
C ASP A 85 0.43 -6.03 -12.94
N PHE A 86 -0.05 -7.25 -13.10
CA PHE A 86 0.74 -8.48 -13.01
C PHE A 86 0.15 -9.57 -13.90
N GLY A 87 0.90 -10.63 -14.09
CA GLY A 87 0.47 -11.82 -14.83
C GLY A 87 -0.53 -12.69 -14.04
N PRO A 88 -0.79 -13.93 -14.50
CA PRO A 88 -1.69 -14.84 -13.80
C PRO A 88 -1.25 -15.15 -12.38
N LEU A 89 -2.20 -15.11 -11.42
CA LEU A 89 -2.01 -15.52 -10.03
C LEU A 89 -2.88 -16.72 -9.69
N ASP A 90 -2.36 -17.62 -8.86
CA ASP A 90 -3.15 -18.70 -8.30
C ASP A 90 -4.02 -18.23 -7.15
N MET A 91 -5.28 -17.96 -7.43
CA MET A 91 -6.26 -17.50 -6.44
C MET A 91 -6.60 -18.58 -5.40
N SER A 92 -6.21 -19.84 -5.61
CA SER A 92 -6.48 -20.93 -4.67
C SER A 92 -5.82 -20.72 -3.30
N VAL A 93 -4.74 -19.94 -3.23
CA VAL A 93 -4.04 -19.63 -1.96
C VAL A 93 -4.93 -18.86 -0.98
N LEU A 94 -5.92 -18.12 -1.46
CA LEU A 94 -6.87 -17.35 -0.64
C LEU A 94 -8.10 -18.17 -0.24
N LYS A 95 -8.41 -19.26 -0.97
CA LYS A 95 -9.65 -20.01 -0.86
C LYS A 95 -9.86 -20.59 0.54
N ARG A 96 -8.85 -21.20 1.13
CA ARG A 96 -8.98 -21.88 2.44
C ARG A 96 -9.36 -20.94 3.58
N LYS A 97 -9.01 -19.65 3.45
CA LYS A 97 -9.34 -18.61 4.43
C LYS A 97 -10.54 -17.77 4.03
N CYS A 98 -11.21 -18.09 2.92
CA CYS A 98 -12.29 -17.25 2.35
C CYS A 98 -11.89 -15.78 2.26
N ALA A 99 -10.61 -15.51 2.00
CA ALA A 99 -10.12 -14.16 1.85
C ALA A 99 -10.57 -13.57 0.51
N SER A 100 -10.81 -12.26 0.48
CA SER A 100 -11.25 -11.56 -0.72
C SER A 100 -10.12 -10.80 -1.38
N PHE A 101 -10.16 -10.73 -2.71
CA PHE A 101 -9.26 -9.95 -3.54
C PHE A 101 -10.01 -8.75 -4.09
N HIS A 102 -9.42 -7.57 -4.02
CA HIS A 102 -9.98 -6.31 -4.48
C HIS A 102 -9.00 -5.59 -5.38
N TRP A 103 -9.44 -5.28 -6.60
CA TRP A 103 -8.73 -4.35 -7.44
C TRP A 103 -9.00 -2.91 -6.98
N GLU A 104 -7.95 -2.11 -6.95
CA GLU A 104 -8.04 -0.67 -6.80
C GLU A 104 -7.51 -0.01 -8.06
N PHE A 105 -8.41 0.55 -8.86
CA PHE A 105 -8.08 1.26 -10.09
C PHE A 105 -8.70 2.65 -10.06
N MET A 106 -7.85 3.66 -9.92
CA MET A 106 -8.26 5.05 -9.69
C MET A 106 -9.17 5.62 -10.79
N PHE A 107 -9.09 5.09 -12.00
CA PHE A 107 -9.85 5.60 -13.14
C PHE A 107 -11.23 4.95 -13.33
N THR A 108 -11.57 3.90 -12.59
CA THR A 108 -12.84 3.17 -12.78
C THR A 108 -14.04 4.09 -12.74
N ARG A 109 -14.11 4.97 -11.74
CA ARG A 109 -15.26 5.87 -11.58
C ARG A 109 -15.44 6.83 -12.74
N SER A 110 -14.35 7.44 -13.21
CA SER A 110 -14.39 8.39 -14.33
C SER A 110 -14.53 7.70 -15.68
N MET A 111 -13.86 6.55 -15.89
CA MET A 111 -13.94 5.82 -17.16
C MET A 111 -15.31 5.23 -17.44
N PHE A 112 -16.01 4.78 -16.41
CA PHE A 112 -17.32 4.15 -16.53
C PHE A 112 -18.47 5.05 -16.06
N GLU A 113 -18.19 6.31 -15.75
CA GLU A 113 -19.19 7.31 -15.33
C GLU A 113 -20.13 6.75 -14.24
N THR A 114 -19.54 6.11 -13.21
CA THR A 114 -20.31 5.44 -12.16
C THR A 114 -21.12 6.45 -11.35
N ALA A 115 -22.23 6.00 -10.76
CA ALA A 115 -23.12 6.85 -9.96
C ALA A 115 -22.41 7.50 -8.76
N ASP A 116 -21.30 6.93 -8.30
CA ASP A 116 -20.46 7.43 -7.21
C ASP A 116 -19.19 8.15 -7.68
N MET A 117 -19.15 8.66 -8.91
CA MET A 117 -17.96 9.30 -9.50
C MET A 117 -17.41 10.44 -8.65
N ALA A 118 -18.26 11.15 -7.91
CA ALA A 118 -17.85 12.24 -7.02
C ALA A 118 -17.06 11.78 -5.77
N GLU A 119 -17.07 10.49 -5.42
CA GLU A 119 -16.40 9.98 -4.20
C GLU A 119 -14.88 10.13 -4.27
N GLN A 120 -14.29 10.06 -5.45
CA GLN A 120 -12.86 10.32 -5.61
C GLN A 120 -12.48 11.76 -5.24
N GLY A 121 -13.28 12.73 -5.67
CA GLY A 121 -13.09 14.14 -5.29
C GLY A 121 -13.22 14.34 -3.78
N LYS A 122 -14.21 13.72 -3.15
CA LYS A 122 -14.40 13.78 -1.68
C LYS A 122 -13.23 13.16 -0.93
N LEU A 123 -12.70 12.03 -1.42
CA LEU A 123 -11.51 11.39 -0.86
C LEU A 123 -10.30 12.32 -0.93
N LEU A 124 -10.04 12.93 -2.09
CA LEU A 124 -8.92 13.85 -2.27
C LEU A 124 -9.05 15.10 -1.40
N GLN A 125 -10.26 15.65 -1.27
CA GLN A 125 -10.55 16.75 -0.36
C GLN A 125 -10.24 16.37 1.09
N ARG A 126 -10.65 15.16 1.51
CA ARG A 126 -10.35 14.66 2.85
C ARG A 126 -8.85 14.49 3.10
N VAL A 127 -8.12 14.02 2.10
CA VAL A 127 -6.64 13.92 2.17
C VAL A 127 -6.01 15.31 2.33
N ALA A 128 -6.46 16.31 1.56
CA ALA A 128 -5.97 17.69 1.67
C ALA A 128 -6.20 18.25 3.08
N GLU A 129 -7.40 18.10 3.63
CA GLU A 129 -7.73 18.51 5.01
C GLU A 129 -6.82 17.86 6.05
N LEU A 130 -6.51 16.57 5.90
CA LEU A 130 -5.62 15.85 6.82
C LEU A 130 -4.17 16.31 6.71
N VAL A 131 -3.73 16.70 5.51
CA VAL A 131 -2.40 17.29 5.30
C VAL A 131 -2.34 18.69 5.93
N ASP A 132 -3.34 19.53 5.70
CA ASP A 132 -3.41 20.89 6.25
C ASP A 132 -3.48 20.87 7.79
N ALA A 133 -4.17 19.88 8.37
CA ALA A 133 -4.21 19.66 9.80
C ALA A 133 -2.91 19.02 10.38
N GLY A 134 -1.92 18.71 9.56
CA GLY A 134 -0.69 18.03 9.98
C GLY A 134 -0.85 16.57 10.41
N THR A 135 -2.03 15.97 10.20
CA THR A 135 -2.29 14.56 10.50
C THR A 135 -1.60 13.64 9.52
N LEU A 136 -1.59 14.00 8.24
CA LEU A 136 -0.82 13.33 7.20
C LEU A 136 0.38 14.18 6.82
N ARG A 137 1.50 13.52 6.56
CA ARG A 137 2.71 14.16 6.04
C ARG A 137 2.82 13.95 4.55
N SER A 138 3.30 14.97 3.84
CA SER A 138 3.70 14.81 2.45
C SER A 138 4.75 13.72 2.30
N THR A 139 4.61 12.92 1.26
CA THR A 139 5.61 11.91 0.86
C THR A 139 6.63 12.47 -0.12
N LEU A 140 6.74 13.78 -0.28
CA LEU A 140 7.79 14.42 -1.06
C LEU A 140 9.15 14.05 -0.47
N GLY A 141 9.96 13.32 -1.25
CA GLY A 141 11.29 12.86 -0.86
C GLY A 141 12.38 13.85 -1.23
N GLU A 142 12.35 14.32 -2.48
CA GLU A 142 13.35 15.22 -3.02
C GLU A 142 12.75 16.15 -4.07
N HIS A 143 13.23 17.38 -4.12
CA HIS A 143 12.83 18.36 -5.13
C HIS A 143 13.96 18.54 -6.15
N TYR A 144 13.70 18.20 -7.40
CA TYR A 144 14.70 18.21 -8.49
C TYR A 144 14.83 19.58 -9.20
N GLY A 145 14.13 20.61 -8.75
CA GLY A 145 14.13 21.94 -9.35
C GLY A 145 13.16 22.07 -10.52
N ALA A 146 13.44 22.99 -11.43
CA ALA A 146 12.59 23.24 -12.58
C ALA A 146 12.53 22.03 -13.52
N ILE A 147 11.37 21.82 -14.16
CA ILE A 147 11.18 20.76 -15.16
C ILE A 147 11.98 21.14 -16.41
N ASN A 148 13.06 20.40 -16.64
CA ASN A 148 13.91 20.47 -17.84
C ASN A 148 14.52 19.09 -18.12
N ALA A 149 15.09 18.91 -19.31
CA ALA A 149 15.63 17.63 -19.75
C ALA A 149 16.72 17.06 -18.82
N ALA A 150 17.57 17.88 -18.25
CA ALA A 150 18.64 17.43 -17.35
C ALA A 150 18.08 16.92 -16.02
N ASN A 151 17.14 17.66 -15.42
CA ASN A 151 16.51 17.26 -14.17
C ASN A 151 15.61 16.04 -14.35
N LEU A 152 14.86 15.93 -15.47
CA LEU A 152 14.06 14.76 -15.78
C LEU A 152 14.92 13.52 -15.95
N LYS A 153 16.06 13.58 -16.65
CA LYS A 153 16.98 12.45 -16.77
C LYS A 153 17.47 11.96 -15.40
N ARG A 154 17.79 12.87 -14.48
CA ARG A 154 18.21 12.52 -13.12
C ARG A 154 17.08 11.87 -12.33
N ALA A 155 15.86 12.41 -12.41
CA ALA A 155 14.71 11.86 -11.72
C ALA A 155 14.35 10.47 -12.25
N HIS A 156 14.33 10.27 -13.57
CA HIS A 156 14.12 8.97 -14.20
C HIS A 156 15.17 7.94 -13.74
N ALA A 157 16.45 8.30 -13.80
CA ALA A 157 17.52 7.40 -13.36
C ALA A 157 17.36 6.95 -11.90
N LEU A 158 16.91 7.86 -11.01
CA LEU A 158 16.63 7.49 -9.62
C LEU A 158 15.42 6.55 -9.51
N LEU A 159 14.33 6.85 -10.23
CA LEU A 159 13.12 6.00 -10.22
C LEU A 159 13.43 4.59 -10.75
N GLU A 160 14.12 4.50 -11.90
CA GLU A 160 14.50 3.23 -12.54
C GLU A 160 15.47 2.42 -11.68
N SER A 161 16.27 3.06 -10.84
CA SER A 161 17.15 2.36 -9.89
C SER A 161 16.41 1.62 -8.77
N GLY A 162 15.12 1.84 -8.58
CA GLY A 162 14.34 1.32 -7.46
C GLY A 162 14.73 1.88 -6.09
N LYS A 163 15.56 2.94 -6.04
CA LYS A 163 16.06 3.53 -4.79
C LYS A 163 15.30 4.79 -4.35
N ALA A 164 14.39 5.27 -5.18
CA ALA A 164 13.57 6.44 -4.85
C ALA A 164 12.74 6.17 -3.57
N ARG A 165 12.59 7.20 -2.76
CA ARG A 165 11.76 7.20 -1.55
C ARG A 165 10.77 8.35 -1.65
N GLY A 166 9.49 8.02 -1.54
CA GLY A 166 8.44 9.01 -1.71
C GLY A 166 8.35 9.53 -3.14
N LYS A 167 7.92 10.78 -3.30
CA LYS A 167 7.77 11.46 -4.59
C LYS A 167 8.95 12.37 -4.87
N LEU A 168 9.24 12.56 -6.15
CA LEU A 168 10.28 13.43 -6.65
C LEU A 168 9.65 14.65 -7.33
#